data_2c00c2f39d4cd0d594e09a67e8a25b85
#
_entry.id   2c00c2f39d4cd0d594e09a67e8a25b85
#
_cell.length_a   1.000
_cell.length_b   1.000
_cell.length_c   1.000
_cell.angle_alpha   90.00
_cell.angle_beta   90.00
_cell.angle_gamma   90.00
#
_symmetry.space_group_name_H-M   'P 1'
#
loop_
_entity.id
_entity.type
_entity.pdbx_description
1 polymer ?
#
loop_
_entity_poly.entity_id
_entity_poly.type
_entity_poly.pdbx_seq_one_letter_code
_entity_poly.pdbx_strand_id
1 'polypeptide(L)'
;MAEDKKKEIAVVEITEEYMKDRLYEFRGKKVMLDSDLAEIYGYETKNFKRQVKNNIAKFEGDDFMFELNDVEVENLSRCKNFTLNMGRGSNIKYKPYVFTEQGVYMLMTVLRGELAIKQSRALVKTFKKMKDYILENRDLIGQREILQLSMETANNRIEINKINSDMISLEKQISDVAEGLKDVVTKSELADMMNSFVSDDDDKWLRSNEKLNSSSN
;
A
#
# COMPACT_ATOMS: atom_id res chain seq x y z
N MET A 1 52.83 21.98 13.30
CA MET A 1 52.52 21.44 11.98
C MET A 1 51.40 20.47 12.17
N ALA A 2 50.17 20.84 11.83
CA ALA A 2 49.02 19.96 11.86
C ALA A 2 48.97 19.22 10.52
N GLU A 3 49.19 17.92 10.52
CA GLU A 3 48.97 17.07 9.36
C GLU A 3 47.47 17.01 9.09
N ASP A 4 47.04 17.69 8.01
CA ASP A 4 45.76 17.48 7.39
C ASP A 4 45.64 16.04 6.94
N LYS A 5 44.97 15.19 7.74
CA LYS A 5 44.53 13.87 7.32
C LYS A 5 43.50 14.03 6.21
N LYS A 6 43.99 14.13 4.98
CA LYS A 6 43.18 14.02 3.77
C LYS A 6 42.51 12.65 3.83
N LYS A 7 41.21 12.63 4.22
CA LYS A 7 40.39 11.44 4.24
C LYS A 7 40.36 10.92 2.80
N GLU A 8 41.04 9.82 2.54
CA GLU A 8 41.06 9.17 1.25
C GLU A 8 39.61 8.75 0.94
N ILE A 9 38.97 9.47 0.03
CA ILE A 9 37.60 9.18 -0.37
C ILE A 9 37.67 7.93 -1.23
N ALA A 10 37.22 6.80 -0.68
CA ALA A 10 37.11 5.55 -1.42
C ALA A 10 36.20 5.79 -2.64
N VAL A 11 36.76 5.54 -3.83
CA VAL A 11 35.99 5.66 -5.08
C VAL A 11 35.01 4.49 -5.14
N VAL A 12 33.74 4.79 -5.03
CA VAL A 12 32.67 3.78 -5.16
C VAL A 12 32.61 3.27 -6.59
N GLU A 13 32.66 1.95 -6.77
CA GLU A 13 32.44 1.33 -8.08
C GLU A 13 30.95 1.24 -8.37
N ILE A 14 30.53 1.86 -9.46
CA ILE A 14 29.11 1.91 -9.86
C ILE A 14 28.82 0.70 -10.76
N THR A 15 28.31 -0.37 -10.15
CA THR A 15 27.83 -1.57 -10.84
C THR A 15 26.30 -1.49 -11.01
N GLU A 16 25.71 -2.38 -11.83
CA GLU A 16 24.26 -2.49 -11.97
C GLU A 16 23.59 -2.91 -10.66
N GLU A 17 24.19 -3.81 -9.90
CA GLU A 17 23.70 -4.25 -8.59
C GLU A 17 23.73 -3.09 -7.59
N TYR A 18 24.84 -2.35 -7.53
CA TYR A 18 24.97 -1.18 -6.69
C TYR A 18 23.86 -0.13 -6.98
N MET A 19 23.54 0.06 -8.26
CA MET A 19 22.48 0.98 -8.67
C MET A 19 21.07 0.45 -8.35
N LYS A 20 20.81 -0.85 -8.54
CA LYS A 20 19.52 -1.47 -8.22
C LYS A 20 19.17 -1.31 -6.74
N ASP A 21 20.15 -1.45 -5.85
CA ASP A 21 19.95 -1.29 -4.41
C ASP A 21 19.65 0.14 -3.96
N ARG A 22 19.95 1.14 -4.81
CA ARG A 22 19.79 2.58 -4.54
C ARG A 22 18.74 3.26 -5.43
N LEU A 23 18.04 2.47 -6.25
CA LEU A 23 16.90 2.94 -7.01
C LEU A 23 15.61 2.64 -6.25
N TYR A 24 14.94 3.69 -5.86
CA TYR A 24 13.63 3.64 -5.19
C TYR A 24 12.53 4.02 -6.18
N GLU A 25 11.29 3.74 -5.80
CA GLU A 25 10.13 4.18 -6.57
C GLU A 25 9.22 5.03 -5.70
N PHE A 26 9.06 6.29 -6.08
CA PHE A 26 8.14 7.23 -5.48
C PHE A 26 7.34 7.97 -6.54
N ARG A 27 6.05 8.13 -6.32
CA ARG A 27 5.13 8.82 -7.25
C ARG A 27 5.21 8.28 -8.68
N GLY A 28 5.42 6.96 -8.84
CA GLY A 28 5.57 6.30 -10.15
C GLY A 28 6.87 6.62 -10.89
N LYS A 29 7.85 7.24 -10.22
CA LYS A 29 9.16 7.59 -10.79
C LYS A 29 10.26 6.80 -10.11
N LYS A 30 11.25 6.34 -10.90
CA LYS A 30 12.49 5.77 -10.35
C LYS A 30 13.40 6.91 -9.94
N VAL A 31 13.85 6.88 -8.69
CA VAL A 31 14.62 7.96 -8.07
C VAL A 31 15.78 7.44 -7.24
N MET A 32 16.77 8.30 -7.00
CA MET A 32 17.89 8.07 -6.08
C MET A 32 17.86 9.11 -4.96
N LEU A 33 18.27 8.71 -3.75
CA LEU A 33 18.35 9.62 -2.60
C LEU A 33 19.55 10.56 -2.70
N ASP A 34 19.40 11.72 -2.11
CA ASP A 34 20.50 12.70 -1.96
C ASP A 34 21.70 12.16 -1.16
N SER A 35 21.46 11.29 -0.17
CA SER A 35 22.50 10.62 0.59
C SER A 35 23.31 9.64 -0.28
N ASP A 36 22.65 8.86 -1.11
CA ASP A 36 23.29 7.87 -1.99
C ASP A 36 24.09 8.57 -3.09
N LEU A 37 23.54 9.64 -3.65
CA LEU A 37 24.25 10.45 -4.63
C LEU A 37 25.44 11.18 -4.02
N ALA A 38 25.32 11.67 -2.79
CA ALA A 38 26.44 12.28 -2.06
C ALA A 38 27.58 11.25 -1.87
N GLU A 39 27.26 10.02 -1.47
CA GLU A 39 28.23 8.92 -1.35
C GLU A 39 28.93 8.64 -2.69
N ILE A 40 28.14 8.44 -3.77
CA ILE A 40 28.64 8.19 -5.12
C ILE A 40 29.64 9.26 -5.55
N TYR A 41 29.32 10.52 -5.32
CA TYR A 41 30.14 11.66 -5.72
C TYR A 41 31.24 12.02 -4.70
N GLY A 42 31.34 11.29 -3.58
CA GLY A 42 32.33 11.54 -2.54
C GLY A 42 32.14 12.84 -1.77
N TYR A 43 30.88 13.28 -1.67
CA TYR A 43 30.51 14.46 -0.90
C TYR A 43 29.93 14.06 0.46
N GLU A 44 30.13 14.88 1.47
CA GLU A 44 29.26 14.88 2.63
C GLU A 44 27.86 15.33 2.21
N THR A 45 26.80 14.67 2.69
CA THR A 45 25.41 14.98 2.33
C THR A 45 25.05 16.46 2.53
N LYS A 46 25.58 17.08 3.58
CA LYS A 46 25.41 18.53 3.84
C LYS A 46 25.99 19.39 2.73
N ASN A 47 27.20 19.06 2.27
CA ASN A 47 27.88 19.79 1.21
C ASN A 47 27.22 19.56 -0.15
N PHE A 48 26.78 18.34 -0.42
CA PHE A 48 26.00 17.98 -1.59
C PHE A 48 24.71 18.81 -1.66
N LYS A 49 23.90 18.80 -0.60
CA LYS A 49 22.67 19.60 -0.50
C LYS A 49 22.93 21.10 -0.74
N ARG A 50 24.04 21.62 -0.26
CA ARG A 50 24.45 23.01 -0.49
C ARG A 50 24.72 23.29 -1.97
N GLN A 51 25.38 22.37 -2.69
CA GLN A 51 25.61 22.51 -4.13
C GLN A 51 24.30 22.52 -4.91
N VAL A 52 23.38 21.61 -4.57
CA VAL A 52 22.05 21.55 -5.18
C VAL A 52 21.29 22.84 -4.90
N LYS A 53 21.25 23.30 -3.65
CA LYS A 53 20.54 24.52 -3.25
C LYS A 53 21.08 25.78 -3.98
N ASN A 54 22.40 25.87 -4.16
CA ASN A 54 23.01 26.97 -4.88
C ASN A 54 22.68 26.98 -6.39
N ASN A 55 22.15 25.87 -6.91
CA ASN A 55 21.77 25.68 -8.30
C ASN A 55 20.31 25.25 -8.44
N ILE A 56 19.45 25.60 -7.49
CA ILE A 56 18.09 25.10 -7.37
C ILE A 56 17.25 25.30 -8.64
N ALA A 57 17.45 26.39 -9.35
CA ALA A 57 16.76 26.67 -10.61
C ALA A 57 16.96 25.60 -11.70
N LYS A 58 18.04 24.80 -11.60
CA LYS A 58 18.29 23.69 -12.52
C LYS A 58 17.46 22.44 -12.20
N PHE A 59 16.86 22.40 -11.02
CA PHE A 59 16.11 21.24 -10.48
C PHE A 59 14.64 21.56 -10.28
N GLU A 60 14.16 22.62 -10.89
CA GLU A 60 12.76 23.02 -10.78
C GLU A 60 11.84 22.02 -11.45
N GLY A 61 10.87 21.52 -10.69
CA GLY A 61 9.88 20.56 -11.13
C GLY A 61 10.16 19.13 -10.66
N ASP A 62 9.07 18.40 -10.38
CA ASP A 62 9.09 17.00 -9.88
C ASP A 62 9.70 16.01 -10.88
N ASP A 63 9.97 16.44 -12.12
CA ASP A 63 10.66 15.61 -13.13
C ASP A 63 12.17 15.55 -12.90
N PHE A 64 12.70 16.48 -12.10
CA PHE A 64 14.12 16.52 -11.76
C PHE A 64 14.38 16.11 -10.31
N MET A 65 13.72 16.77 -9.36
CA MET A 65 13.96 16.57 -7.94
C MET A 65 12.70 16.92 -7.14
N PHE A 66 12.44 16.17 -6.05
CA PHE A 66 11.43 16.55 -5.06
C PHE A 66 11.83 16.12 -3.66
N GLU A 67 11.21 16.71 -2.67
CA GLU A 67 11.34 16.34 -1.27
C GLU A 67 10.30 15.30 -0.90
N LEU A 68 10.71 14.25 -0.16
CA LEU A 68 9.77 13.24 0.32
C LEU A 68 8.89 13.79 1.44
N ASN A 69 7.62 13.44 1.43
CA ASN A 69 6.70 13.73 2.52
C ASN A 69 6.86 12.71 3.67
N ASP A 70 6.17 12.93 4.80
CA ASP A 70 6.33 12.11 6.00
C ASP A 70 5.93 10.64 5.76
N VAL A 71 4.89 10.38 4.97
CA VAL A 71 4.43 9.02 4.62
C VAL A 71 5.46 8.32 3.72
N GLU A 72 6.02 9.03 2.75
CA GLU A 72 7.05 8.51 1.85
C GLU A 72 8.34 8.19 2.61
N VAL A 73 8.71 9.02 3.59
CA VAL A 73 9.86 8.78 4.48
C VAL A 73 9.63 7.56 5.38
N GLU A 74 8.43 7.38 5.91
CA GLU A 74 8.07 6.18 6.68
C GLU A 74 8.17 4.92 5.82
N ASN A 75 7.67 4.96 4.59
CA ASN A 75 7.80 3.85 3.64
C ASN A 75 9.26 3.54 3.31
N LEU A 76 10.08 4.58 3.10
CA LEU A 76 11.51 4.44 2.88
C LEU A 76 12.21 3.74 4.05
N SER A 77 11.83 4.07 5.30
CA SER A 77 12.42 3.46 6.50
C SER A 77 12.13 1.96 6.64
N ARG A 78 11.09 1.46 5.98
CA ARG A 78 10.73 0.05 5.92
C ARG A 78 11.47 -0.73 4.82
N CYS A 79 12.11 -0.03 3.89
CA CYS A 79 12.91 -0.67 2.85
C CYS A 79 14.19 -1.26 3.47
N LYS A 80 14.49 -2.53 3.17
CA LYS A 80 15.59 -3.32 3.78
C LYS A 80 16.99 -2.68 3.65
N ASN A 81 17.17 -1.82 2.65
CA ASN A 81 18.48 -1.23 2.33
C ASN A 81 18.67 0.17 2.90
N PHE A 82 17.66 0.73 3.59
CA PHE A 82 17.75 2.06 4.15
C PHE A 82 17.98 2.00 5.66
N THR A 83 19.23 2.05 6.06
CA THR A 83 19.60 2.24 7.45
C THR A 83 19.66 3.75 7.73
N LEU A 84 18.53 4.32 8.12
CA LEU A 84 18.56 5.60 8.82
C LEU A 84 19.44 5.40 10.07
N ASN A 85 20.49 6.17 10.23
CA ASN A 85 21.17 6.35 11.51
C ASN A 85 20.18 7.02 12.50
N MET A 86 19.13 6.28 12.84
CA MET A 86 18.17 6.64 13.86
C MET A 86 18.77 6.29 15.22
N GLY A 87 19.58 7.18 15.78
CA GLY A 87 19.76 7.19 17.23
C GLY A 87 18.38 7.27 17.89
N ARG A 88 18.15 6.45 18.92
CA ARG A 88 16.89 6.42 19.68
C ARG A 88 16.42 7.86 19.97
N GLY A 89 15.28 8.27 19.38
CA GLY A 89 14.66 9.57 19.62
C GLY A 89 14.89 10.64 18.55
N SER A 90 15.49 10.32 17.40
CA SER A 90 15.67 11.25 16.29
C SER A 90 14.41 11.32 15.44
N ASN A 91 13.58 12.32 15.68
CA ASN A 91 12.68 12.84 14.65
C ASN A 91 13.55 13.20 13.43
N ILE A 92 13.16 12.72 12.23
CA ILE A 92 13.84 13.07 10.98
C ILE A 92 13.80 14.59 10.83
N LYS A 93 14.88 15.24 11.23
CA LYS A 93 14.98 16.69 11.29
C LYS A 93 15.00 17.33 9.89
N TYR A 94 15.27 16.52 8.85
CA TYR A 94 15.34 16.97 7.47
C TYR A 94 14.81 15.86 6.56
N LYS A 95 13.79 16.18 5.78
CA LYS A 95 13.26 15.29 4.74
C LYS A 95 14.32 15.11 3.65
N PRO A 96 14.51 13.86 3.15
CA PRO A 96 15.45 13.61 2.07
C PRO A 96 14.92 14.16 0.75
N TYR A 97 15.83 14.64 -0.09
CA TYR A 97 15.57 14.93 -1.48
C TYR A 97 15.81 13.66 -2.32
N VAL A 98 14.98 13.48 -3.31
CA VAL A 98 15.14 12.41 -4.30
C VAL A 98 15.29 13.00 -5.69
N PHE A 99 16.12 12.35 -6.50
CA PHE A 99 16.45 12.77 -7.85
C PHE A 99 16.01 11.71 -8.84
N THR A 100 15.28 12.12 -9.86
CA THR A 100 14.96 11.27 -11.00
C THR A 100 16.21 11.06 -11.86
N GLU A 101 16.13 10.23 -12.89
CA GLU A 101 17.21 10.09 -13.87
C GLU A 101 17.61 11.46 -14.48
N GLN A 102 16.62 12.29 -14.82
CA GLN A 102 16.83 13.63 -15.35
C GLN A 102 17.53 14.54 -14.32
N GLY A 103 17.13 14.44 -13.05
CA GLY A 103 17.78 15.14 -11.95
C GLY A 103 19.24 14.72 -11.76
N VAL A 104 19.54 13.43 -11.89
CA VAL A 104 20.92 12.93 -11.85
C VAL A 104 21.74 13.45 -13.02
N TYR A 105 21.19 13.53 -14.24
CA TYR A 105 21.88 14.18 -15.35
C TYR A 105 22.13 15.66 -15.11
N MET A 106 21.18 16.35 -14.49
CA MET A 106 21.35 17.74 -14.13
C MET A 106 22.45 17.94 -13.10
N LEU A 107 22.60 17.03 -12.10
CA LEU A 107 23.70 17.05 -11.13
C LEU A 107 25.08 17.03 -11.80
N MET A 108 25.24 16.34 -12.92
CA MET A 108 26.48 16.30 -13.70
C MET A 108 26.93 17.68 -14.20
N THR A 109 26.00 18.62 -14.33
CA THR A 109 26.28 20.01 -14.72
C THR A 109 26.63 20.91 -13.55
N VAL A 110 26.38 20.44 -12.32
CA VAL A 110 26.56 21.21 -11.07
C VAL A 110 27.80 20.77 -10.31
N LEU A 111 28.02 19.44 -10.23
CA LEU A 111 29.14 18.88 -9.50
C LEU A 111 30.42 18.94 -10.34
N ARG A 112 31.53 19.26 -9.68
CA ARG A 112 32.82 19.52 -10.36
C ARG A 112 33.93 18.68 -9.74
N GLY A 113 35.00 18.48 -10.51
CA GLY A 113 36.19 17.73 -10.10
C GLY A 113 36.35 16.39 -10.83
N GLU A 114 37.53 15.81 -10.78
CA GLU A 114 37.86 14.57 -11.48
C GLU A 114 36.98 13.40 -11.05
N LEU A 115 36.72 13.27 -9.75
CA LEU A 115 35.82 12.24 -9.22
C LEU A 115 34.39 12.40 -9.74
N ALA A 116 33.87 13.65 -9.78
CA ALA A 116 32.55 13.92 -10.31
C ALA A 116 32.43 13.51 -11.79
N ILE A 117 33.44 13.82 -12.61
CA ILE A 117 33.48 13.42 -14.01
C ILE A 117 33.52 11.89 -14.14
N LYS A 118 34.36 11.22 -13.36
CA LYS A 118 34.48 9.76 -13.36
C LYS A 118 33.14 9.09 -13.01
N GLN A 119 32.52 9.52 -11.93
CA GLN A 119 31.25 8.98 -11.47
C GLN A 119 30.09 9.31 -12.42
N SER A 120 30.04 10.51 -12.96
CA SER A 120 29.07 10.86 -13.99
C SER A 120 29.13 9.94 -15.20
N ARG A 121 30.34 9.67 -15.70
CA ARG A 121 30.52 8.73 -16.81
C ARG A 121 30.08 7.30 -16.45
N ALA A 122 30.37 6.85 -15.24
CA ALA A 122 29.96 5.53 -14.76
C ALA A 122 28.42 5.44 -14.67
N LEU A 123 27.76 6.45 -14.06
CA LEU A 123 26.29 6.53 -13.96
C LEU A 123 25.64 6.49 -15.34
N VAL A 124 26.08 7.32 -16.28
CA VAL A 124 25.52 7.34 -17.67
C VAL A 124 25.65 5.97 -18.33
N LYS A 125 26.82 5.33 -18.21
CA LYS A 125 27.03 3.99 -18.79
C LYS A 125 26.12 2.94 -18.16
N THR A 126 25.94 2.98 -16.85
CA THR A 126 25.10 2.02 -16.12
C THR A 126 23.63 2.23 -16.44
N PHE A 127 23.13 3.47 -16.43
CA PHE A 127 21.78 3.77 -16.88
C PHE A 127 21.51 3.30 -18.30
N LYS A 128 22.46 3.53 -19.23
CA LYS A 128 22.33 3.05 -20.60
C LYS A 128 22.21 1.54 -20.66
N LYS A 129 23.10 0.80 -19.99
CA LYS A 129 23.04 -0.67 -19.94
C LYS A 129 21.71 -1.18 -19.37
N MET A 130 21.21 -0.57 -18.29
CA MET A 130 19.92 -0.95 -17.72
C MET A 130 18.77 -0.72 -18.70
N LYS A 131 18.78 0.38 -19.45
CA LYS A 131 17.78 0.65 -20.51
C LYS A 131 17.88 -0.32 -21.65
N ASP A 132 19.10 -0.58 -22.14
CA ASP A 132 19.35 -1.53 -23.24
C ASP A 132 18.84 -2.92 -22.83
N TYR A 133 19.12 -3.37 -21.58
CA TYR A 133 18.62 -4.63 -21.06
C TYR A 133 17.07 -4.68 -21.00
N ILE A 134 16.41 -3.61 -20.59
CA ILE A 134 14.94 -3.55 -20.57
C ILE A 134 14.38 -3.64 -21.99
N LEU A 135 14.99 -2.95 -22.95
CA LEU A 135 14.56 -2.96 -24.35
C LEU A 135 14.74 -4.34 -24.99
N GLU A 136 15.89 -4.98 -24.76
CA GLU A 136 16.20 -6.33 -25.29
C GLU A 136 15.28 -7.40 -24.69
N ASN A 137 14.84 -7.24 -23.45
CA ASN A 137 13.99 -8.20 -22.74
C ASN A 137 12.53 -7.79 -22.67
N ARG A 138 12.11 -6.77 -23.40
CA ARG A 138 10.76 -6.20 -23.34
C ARG A 138 9.67 -7.25 -23.57
N ASP A 139 9.86 -8.13 -24.54
CA ASP A 139 8.89 -9.17 -24.88
C ASP A 139 8.79 -10.24 -23.79
N LEU A 140 9.92 -10.59 -23.16
CA LEU A 140 9.95 -11.54 -22.03
C LEU A 140 9.32 -10.95 -20.78
N ILE A 141 9.52 -9.65 -20.52
CA ILE A 141 8.90 -8.94 -19.38
C ILE A 141 7.39 -8.88 -19.58
N GLY A 142 6.93 -8.46 -20.77
CA GLY A 142 5.50 -8.43 -21.11
C GLY A 142 4.84 -9.80 -21.03
N GLN A 143 5.49 -10.87 -21.47
CA GLN A 143 4.97 -12.23 -21.37
C GLN A 143 4.84 -12.70 -19.92
N ARG A 144 5.80 -12.36 -19.06
CA ARG A 144 5.73 -12.69 -17.62
C ARG A 144 4.59 -11.96 -16.93
N GLU A 145 4.40 -10.68 -17.20
CA GLU A 145 3.30 -9.89 -16.65
C GLU A 145 1.95 -10.42 -17.10
N ILE A 146 1.79 -10.77 -18.40
CA ILE A 146 0.57 -11.37 -18.93
C ILE A 146 0.30 -12.72 -18.27
N LEU A 147 1.33 -13.55 -18.10
CA LEU A 147 1.19 -14.86 -17.45
C LEU A 147 0.78 -14.70 -15.96
N GLN A 148 1.41 -13.77 -15.24
CA GLN A 148 1.08 -13.48 -13.85
C GLN A 148 -0.36 -12.97 -13.72
N LEU A 149 -0.77 -12.04 -14.58
CA LEU A 149 -2.13 -11.50 -14.62
C LEU A 149 -3.17 -12.59 -14.95
N SER A 150 -2.83 -13.52 -15.87
CA SER A 150 -3.70 -14.64 -16.21
C SER A 150 -3.86 -15.63 -15.06
N MET A 151 -2.81 -15.90 -14.30
CA MET A 151 -2.86 -16.74 -13.10
C MET A 151 -3.70 -16.09 -12.00
N GLU A 152 -3.53 -14.80 -11.77
CA GLU A 152 -4.31 -14.03 -10.79
C GLU A 152 -5.79 -13.99 -11.17
N THR A 153 -6.10 -13.80 -12.44
CA THR A 153 -7.48 -13.84 -12.96
C THR A 153 -8.10 -15.24 -12.79
N ALA A 154 -7.34 -16.31 -13.00
CA ALA A 154 -7.81 -17.68 -12.78
C ALA A 154 -8.11 -17.93 -11.30
N ASN A 155 -7.26 -17.49 -10.39
CA ASN A 155 -7.48 -17.61 -8.94
C ASN A 155 -8.71 -16.83 -8.48
N ASN A 156 -8.88 -15.59 -8.94
CA ASN A 156 -10.07 -14.78 -8.66
C ASN A 156 -11.35 -15.46 -9.13
N ARG A 157 -11.30 -16.14 -10.29
CA ARG A 157 -12.45 -16.89 -10.83
C ARG A 157 -12.83 -18.07 -9.95
N ILE A 158 -11.85 -18.78 -9.38
CA ILE A 158 -12.08 -19.88 -8.43
C ILE A 158 -12.73 -19.34 -7.13
N GLU A 159 -12.23 -18.22 -6.61
CA GLU A 159 -12.82 -17.58 -5.43
C GLU A 159 -14.26 -17.10 -5.67
N ILE A 160 -14.53 -16.48 -6.81
CA ILE A 160 -15.89 -16.05 -7.19
C ILE A 160 -16.84 -17.26 -7.26
N ASN A 161 -16.41 -18.38 -7.84
CA ASN A 161 -17.22 -19.57 -7.90
C ASN A 161 -17.52 -20.15 -6.51
N LYS A 162 -16.56 -20.10 -5.59
CA LYS A 162 -16.76 -20.51 -4.20
C LYS A 162 -17.77 -19.59 -3.49
N ILE A 163 -17.62 -18.29 -3.61
CA ILE A 163 -18.54 -17.29 -3.03
C ILE A 163 -19.97 -17.51 -3.56
N ASN A 164 -20.13 -17.75 -4.86
CA ASN A 164 -21.42 -18.03 -5.46
C ASN A 164 -22.06 -19.32 -4.90
N SER A 165 -21.27 -20.38 -4.69
CA SER A 165 -21.72 -21.63 -4.06
C SER A 165 -22.19 -21.40 -2.61
N ASP A 166 -21.42 -20.63 -1.85
CA ASP A 166 -21.76 -20.29 -0.46
C ASP A 166 -23.02 -19.43 -0.40
N MET A 167 -23.20 -18.50 -1.33
CA MET A 167 -24.38 -17.65 -1.45
C MET A 167 -25.64 -18.45 -1.74
N ILE A 168 -25.60 -19.42 -2.66
CA ILE A 168 -26.73 -20.34 -2.94
C ILE A 168 -27.09 -21.16 -1.69
N SER A 169 -26.09 -21.60 -0.93
CA SER A 169 -26.32 -22.33 0.33
C SER A 169 -27.00 -21.46 1.38
N LEU A 170 -26.59 -20.20 1.51
CA LEU A 170 -27.20 -19.23 2.42
C LEU A 170 -28.63 -18.86 2.01
N GLU A 171 -28.90 -18.68 0.72
CA GLU A 171 -30.26 -18.44 0.21
C GLU A 171 -31.20 -19.57 0.58
N LYS A 172 -30.73 -20.83 0.48
CA LYS A 172 -31.50 -22.00 0.89
C LYS A 172 -31.79 -21.97 2.40
N GLN A 173 -30.80 -21.71 3.23
CA GLN A 173 -30.96 -21.59 4.69
C GLN A 173 -31.96 -20.48 5.07
N ILE A 174 -31.91 -19.34 4.41
CA ILE A 174 -32.85 -18.24 4.63
C ILE A 174 -34.28 -18.68 4.24
N SER A 175 -34.44 -19.41 3.12
CA SER A 175 -35.73 -19.95 2.70
C SER A 175 -36.29 -20.93 3.73
N ASP A 176 -35.48 -21.86 4.22
CA ASP A 176 -35.86 -22.85 5.23
C ASP A 176 -36.29 -22.19 6.56
N VAL A 177 -35.58 -21.14 6.99
CA VAL A 177 -35.93 -20.33 8.18
C VAL A 177 -37.23 -19.55 7.96
N ALA A 178 -37.42 -18.96 6.79
CA ALA A 178 -38.65 -18.23 6.47
C ALA A 178 -39.88 -19.13 6.45
N GLU A 179 -39.75 -20.38 5.97
CA GLU A 179 -40.81 -21.39 6.00
C GLU A 179 -41.13 -21.83 7.43
N GLY A 180 -40.10 -22.05 8.26
CA GLY A 180 -40.25 -22.36 9.68
C GLY A 180 -40.92 -21.22 10.48
N LEU A 181 -40.66 -19.96 10.14
CA LEU A 181 -41.35 -18.82 10.75
C LEU A 181 -42.83 -18.73 10.40
N LYS A 182 -43.23 -19.11 9.19
CA LYS A 182 -44.67 -19.22 8.80
C LYS A 182 -45.39 -20.23 9.69
N ASP A 183 -44.76 -21.36 9.96
CA ASP A 183 -45.36 -22.40 10.84
C ASP A 183 -45.49 -21.92 12.29
N VAL A 184 -44.59 -21.09 12.78
CA VAL A 184 -44.66 -20.50 14.12
C VAL A 184 -45.79 -19.47 14.22
N VAL A 185 -45.99 -18.63 13.19
CA VAL A 185 -47.08 -17.67 13.13
C VAL A 185 -48.45 -18.39 13.09
N THR A 186 -48.59 -19.42 12.30
CA THR A 186 -49.84 -20.22 12.25
C THR A 186 -50.13 -20.94 13.58
N LYS A 187 -49.14 -21.42 14.29
CA LYS A 187 -49.31 -22.00 15.63
C LYS A 187 -49.69 -20.96 16.68
N SER A 188 -49.17 -19.74 16.57
CA SER A 188 -49.56 -18.62 17.44
C SER A 188 -51.03 -18.22 17.20
N GLU A 189 -51.42 -18.09 15.96
CA GLU A 189 -52.82 -17.79 15.60
C GLU A 189 -53.79 -18.88 16.09
N LEU A 190 -53.40 -20.17 16.02
CA LEU A 190 -54.17 -21.27 16.59
C LEU A 190 -54.28 -21.19 18.12
N ALA A 191 -53.20 -20.82 18.80
CA ALA A 191 -53.22 -20.61 20.25
C ALA A 191 -54.11 -19.46 20.66
N ASP A 192 -54.10 -18.36 19.90
CA ASP A 192 -54.97 -17.21 20.14
C ASP A 192 -56.45 -17.54 19.89
N MET A 193 -56.74 -18.31 18.85
CA MET A 193 -58.08 -18.85 18.62
C MET A 193 -58.55 -19.81 19.75
N MET A 194 -57.69 -20.71 20.22
CA MET A 194 -58.05 -21.57 21.35
C MET A 194 -58.31 -20.79 22.63
N ASN A 195 -57.53 -19.75 22.91
CA ASN A 195 -57.74 -18.87 24.07
C ASN A 195 -59.06 -18.05 23.92
N SER A 196 -59.46 -17.66 22.75
CA SER A 196 -60.75 -16.98 22.52
C SER A 196 -61.91 -17.90 22.77
N PHE A 197 -61.84 -19.17 22.39
CA PHE A 197 -62.88 -20.17 22.67
C PHE A 197 -62.99 -20.46 24.18
N VAL A 198 -61.91 -20.53 24.92
CA VAL A 198 -61.92 -20.75 26.37
C VAL A 198 -62.59 -19.57 27.10
N SER A 199 -62.28 -18.31 26.68
CA SER A 199 -62.92 -17.11 27.29
C SER A 199 -64.42 -17.04 27.02
N ASP A 200 -64.90 -17.46 25.85
CA ASP A 200 -66.33 -17.47 25.51
C ASP A 200 -67.14 -18.53 26.31
N ASP A 201 -66.51 -19.68 26.63
CA ASP A 201 -67.15 -20.68 27.47
C ASP A 201 -67.22 -20.27 28.96
N ASP A 202 -66.21 -19.61 29.49
CA ASP A 202 -66.19 -19.07 30.84
C ASP A 202 -67.25 -17.96 31.01
N ASP A 203 -67.41 -17.08 30.04
CA ASP A 203 -68.41 -16.03 30.02
C ASP A 203 -69.86 -16.63 29.92
N LYS A 204 -70.06 -17.68 29.16
CA LYS A 204 -71.37 -18.39 29.12
C LYS A 204 -71.69 -19.09 30.44
N TRP A 205 -70.69 -19.68 31.06
CA TRP A 205 -70.86 -20.36 32.39
C TRP A 205 -71.21 -19.31 33.48
N LEU A 206 -70.54 -18.20 33.53
CA LEU A 206 -70.81 -17.09 34.45
C LEU A 206 -72.23 -16.53 34.30
N ARG A 207 -72.69 -16.27 33.05
CA ARG A 207 -74.04 -15.80 32.76
C ARG A 207 -75.13 -16.81 33.07
N SER A 208 -74.87 -18.12 33.01
CA SER A 208 -75.78 -19.21 33.37
C SER A 208 -75.94 -19.29 34.90
N ASN A 209 -74.88 -19.08 35.67
CA ASN A 209 -74.90 -19.07 37.12
C ASN A 209 -75.55 -17.82 37.70
N GLU A 210 -75.41 -16.64 37.08
CA GLU A 210 -76.12 -15.44 37.48
C GLU A 210 -77.65 -15.58 37.30
N LYS A 211 -78.08 -16.23 36.23
CA LYS A 211 -79.54 -16.52 36.02
C LYS A 211 -80.13 -17.52 37.03
N LEU A 212 -79.34 -18.48 37.47
CA LEU A 212 -79.77 -19.44 38.52
C LEU A 212 -79.89 -18.78 39.89
N ASN A 213 -79.00 -17.84 40.21
CA ASN A 213 -79.03 -17.15 41.49
C ASN A 213 -80.12 -16.03 41.55
N SER A 214 -80.54 -15.49 40.42
CA SER A 214 -81.60 -14.50 40.35
C SER A 214 -83.03 -15.09 40.35
N SER A 215 -83.19 -16.46 40.25
CA SER A 215 -84.46 -17.17 40.26
C SER A 215 -84.83 -17.75 41.62
N SER A 216 -83.99 -17.48 42.65
CA SER A 216 -84.15 -18.06 44.02
C SER A 216 -84.44 -16.98 45.10
N ASN A 217 -84.95 -15.81 44.71
CA ASN A 217 -85.46 -14.78 45.60
C ASN A 217 -86.94 -14.47 45.33
#